data_ef6f82034d44f3b7629ad6e99cd0bce0
#
_entry.id   ef6f82034d44f3b7629ad6e99cd0bce0
#
_cell.length_a   1.000
_cell.length_b   1.000
_cell.length_c   1.000
_cell.angle_alpha   90.00
_cell.angle_beta   90.00
_cell.angle_gamma   90.00
#
_symmetry.space_group_name_H-M   'P 1'
#
loop_
_entity.id
_entity.type
_entity.pdbx_description
1 polymer ?
#
loop_
_entity_poly.entity_id
_entity_poly.type
_entity_poly.pdbx_seq_one_letter_code
_entity_poly.pdbx_strand_id
1 'polypeptide(L)'
;MPINFQQVREKIQQIGSGAAGRQKALQERQAAARRLFKANASALEMLRARVESAKGADANLRCAVPLNEALDSSVPPPALPERVTLIAADGSQINPSRHEQVQFGLVNAGGIVMRLNSGESTLLHTDSKLMYDEELFRDGVPLSEGMVALERDLQERSLLADLAKGQEAPVVTFTDGPIELWGARDGQEAKAYAESLEKYKGVLSRLQTRGVVTAGYVDKPGSNLVVRLLELALAAPKDMEDLRNFRPLLGVTDRFLFGDKNELLLKPGQRSAVFSIQSSSAKNYQGVLSLHFFYLNAGKDESHPHIARVEIPRWVADDSSMLGLLHAVLVDQCRVMGARPYPYLLHRAHETAVVSNEEKFLVEQMLMQELRRQGVDVEEGSNKQSAKDLPGKKVR
;
A
#
# COMPACT_ATOMS: atom_id res chain seq x y z
N MET A 1 -13.03 -32.24 -15.95
CA MET A 1 -12.97 -31.34 -14.79
C MET A 1 -11.54 -30.75 -14.74
N PRO A 2 -11.37 -29.45 -14.59
CA PRO A 2 -10.03 -28.84 -14.67
C PRO A 2 -9.16 -29.08 -13.44
N ILE A 3 -9.73 -29.52 -12.30
CA ILE A 3 -9.02 -29.74 -11.04
C ILE A 3 -9.11 -31.21 -10.65
N ASN A 4 -7.99 -31.82 -10.29
CA ASN A 4 -7.96 -33.14 -9.67
C ASN A 4 -8.32 -33.03 -8.18
N PHE A 5 -9.61 -33.12 -7.87
CA PHE A 5 -10.13 -32.97 -6.51
C PHE A 5 -9.62 -34.04 -5.54
N GLN A 6 -9.18 -35.20 -6.00
CA GLN A 6 -8.62 -36.25 -5.13
C GLN A 6 -7.26 -35.79 -4.59
N GLN A 7 -6.35 -35.35 -5.47
CA GLN A 7 -5.02 -34.83 -5.06
C GLN A 7 -5.15 -33.60 -4.14
N VAL A 8 -6.08 -32.71 -4.47
CA VAL A 8 -6.36 -31.53 -3.63
C VAL A 8 -6.87 -31.93 -2.26
N ARG A 9 -7.79 -32.93 -2.18
CA ARG A 9 -8.33 -33.43 -0.90
C ARG A 9 -7.24 -34.05 -0.03
N GLU A 10 -6.39 -34.90 -0.60
CA GLU A 10 -5.26 -35.50 0.12
C GLU A 10 -4.33 -34.44 0.71
N LYS A 11 -4.02 -33.40 -0.07
CA LYS A 11 -3.20 -32.28 0.41
C LYS A 11 -3.89 -31.49 1.52
N ILE A 12 -5.20 -31.24 1.41
CA ILE A 12 -6.00 -30.56 2.47
C ILE A 12 -5.97 -31.39 3.76
N GLN A 13 -6.11 -32.72 3.68
CA GLN A 13 -6.01 -33.60 4.86
C GLN A 13 -4.65 -33.54 5.52
N GLN A 14 -3.54 -33.55 4.74
CA GLN A 14 -2.17 -33.36 5.26
C GLN A 14 -2.00 -32.01 5.94
N ILE A 15 -2.56 -30.91 5.35
CA ILE A 15 -2.54 -29.61 5.96
C ILE A 15 -3.33 -29.61 7.28
N GLY A 16 -4.49 -30.25 7.29
CA GLY A 16 -5.36 -30.34 8.47
C GLY A 16 -4.72 -31.10 9.63
N SER A 17 -4.04 -32.22 9.36
CA SER A 17 -3.43 -33.05 10.42
C SER A 17 -2.40 -32.32 11.28
N GLY A 18 -1.66 -31.35 10.71
CA GLY A 18 -0.68 -30.53 11.45
C GLY A 18 -1.24 -29.18 11.97
N ALA A 19 -2.51 -28.86 11.75
CA ALA A 19 -3.05 -27.53 12.01
C ALA A 19 -3.05 -27.16 13.50
N ALA A 20 -3.45 -28.09 14.38
CA ALA A 20 -3.48 -27.85 15.83
C ALA A 20 -2.08 -27.55 16.41
N GLY A 21 -1.04 -28.32 16.01
CA GLY A 21 0.32 -28.09 16.43
C GLY A 21 0.87 -26.72 15.95
N ARG A 22 0.61 -26.38 14.69
CA ARG A 22 1.00 -25.06 14.14
C ARG A 22 0.29 -23.91 14.86
N GLN A 23 -1.00 -24.08 15.16
CA GLN A 23 -1.77 -23.08 15.91
C GLN A 23 -1.21 -22.85 17.31
N LYS A 24 -0.91 -23.93 18.05
CA LYS A 24 -0.30 -23.85 19.38
C LYS A 24 1.06 -23.14 19.33
N ALA A 25 1.93 -23.53 18.41
CA ALA A 25 3.24 -22.91 18.24
C ALA A 25 3.14 -21.41 17.86
N LEU A 26 2.14 -21.03 17.07
CA LEU A 26 1.87 -19.61 16.77
C LEU A 26 1.41 -18.86 18.03
N GLN A 27 0.50 -19.42 18.83
CA GLN A 27 0.02 -18.81 20.07
C GLN A 27 1.17 -18.59 21.08
N GLU A 28 2.09 -19.54 21.20
CA GLU A 28 3.28 -19.42 22.05
C GLU A 28 4.18 -18.27 21.60
N ARG A 29 4.42 -18.13 20.27
CA ARG A 29 5.17 -17.02 19.71
C ARG A 29 4.45 -15.68 19.85
N GLN A 30 3.13 -15.66 19.72
CA GLN A 30 2.31 -14.47 19.95
C GLN A 30 2.41 -14.01 21.41
N ALA A 31 2.33 -14.93 22.37
CA ALA A 31 2.52 -14.62 23.79
C ALA A 31 3.94 -14.10 24.09
N ALA A 32 4.96 -14.69 23.45
CA ALA A 32 6.34 -14.21 23.57
C ALA A 32 6.50 -12.79 22.99
N ALA A 33 5.96 -12.54 21.80
CA ALA A 33 5.99 -11.21 21.16
C ALA A 33 5.36 -10.14 22.05
N ARG A 34 4.21 -10.43 22.65
CA ARG A 34 3.52 -9.51 23.56
C ARG A 34 4.36 -9.21 24.82
N ARG A 35 4.95 -10.23 25.45
CA ARG A 35 5.85 -10.02 26.60
C ARG A 35 7.03 -9.13 26.25
N LEU A 36 7.67 -9.38 25.11
CA LEU A 36 8.79 -8.59 24.61
C LEU A 36 8.41 -7.16 24.30
N PHE A 37 7.24 -6.97 23.66
CA PHE A 37 6.72 -5.65 23.35
C PHE A 37 6.55 -4.79 24.60
N LYS A 38 5.91 -5.33 25.64
CA LYS A 38 5.76 -4.67 26.94
C LYS A 38 7.09 -4.40 27.65
N ALA A 39 7.96 -5.41 27.67
CA ALA A 39 9.26 -5.30 28.34
C ALA A 39 10.18 -4.25 27.70
N ASN A 40 10.02 -3.98 26.41
CA ASN A 40 10.82 -3.01 25.67
C ASN A 40 10.07 -1.70 25.34
N ALA A 41 8.88 -1.48 25.90
CA ALA A 41 8.02 -0.35 25.54
C ALA A 41 8.74 1.01 25.60
N SER A 42 9.56 1.23 26.62
CA SER A 42 10.32 2.47 26.85
C SER A 42 11.80 2.36 26.47
N ALA A 43 12.28 1.21 25.99
CA ALA A 43 13.71 0.97 25.71
C ALA A 43 14.17 1.53 24.34
N LEU A 44 13.71 2.72 23.97
CA LEU A 44 13.83 3.28 22.62
C LEU A 44 15.29 3.39 22.14
N GLU A 45 16.19 3.89 22.99
CA GLU A 45 17.61 4.04 22.65
C GLU A 45 18.28 2.69 22.40
N MET A 46 18.04 1.70 23.27
CA MET A 46 18.57 0.36 23.11
C MET A 46 18.07 -0.26 21.80
N LEU A 47 16.78 -0.10 21.48
CA LEU A 47 16.19 -0.63 20.23
C LEU A 47 16.78 0.06 18.99
N ARG A 48 17.00 1.37 19.02
CA ARG A 48 17.68 2.10 17.94
C ARG A 48 19.10 1.59 17.72
N ALA A 49 19.87 1.41 18.80
CA ALA A 49 21.23 0.85 18.73
C ALA A 49 21.25 -0.58 18.14
N ARG A 50 20.25 -1.42 18.48
CA ARG A 50 20.10 -2.75 17.89
C ARG A 50 19.83 -2.70 16.39
N VAL A 51 18.98 -1.79 15.91
CA VAL A 51 18.72 -1.60 14.48
C VAL A 51 20.01 -1.15 13.76
N GLU A 52 20.74 -0.17 14.31
CA GLU A 52 22.00 0.29 13.70
C GLU A 52 23.04 -0.82 13.59
N SER A 53 23.20 -1.64 14.64
CA SER A 53 24.08 -2.81 14.59
C SER A 53 23.63 -3.83 13.53
N ALA A 54 22.32 -4.09 13.45
CA ALA A 54 21.74 -5.05 12.52
C ALA A 54 21.84 -4.63 11.04
N LYS A 55 21.87 -3.35 10.73
CA LYS A 55 22.08 -2.82 9.36
C LYS A 55 23.41 -3.28 8.76
N GLY A 56 24.46 -3.39 9.58
CA GLY A 56 25.77 -3.88 9.15
C GLY A 56 25.77 -5.37 8.84
N ALA A 57 24.91 -6.14 9.51
CA ALA A 57 24.81 -7.60 9.38
C ALA A 57 23.86 -8.03 8.26
N ASP A 58 22.79 -7.27 7.98
CA ASP A 58 21.81 -7.59 6.94
C ASP A 58 21.45 -6.34 6.11
N ALA A 59 22.02 -6.24 4.91
CA ALA A 59 21.77 -5.13 3.98
C ALA A 59 20.31 -5.04 3.52
N ASN A 60 19.53 -6.13 3.65
CA ASN A 60 18.12 -6.19 3.30
C ASN A 60 17.21 -6.09 4.54
N LEU A 61 17.76 -5.74 5.69
CA LEU A 61 16.97 -5.57 6.90
C LEU A 61 15.80 -4.63 6.68
N ARG A 62 14.59 -5.11 6.97
CA ARG A 62 13.37 -4.32 6.98
C ARG A 62 12.69 -4.44 8.34
N CYS A 63 12.63 -3.35 9.10
CA CYS A 63 12.01 -3.29 10.40
C CYS A 63 11.55 -1.87 10.76
N ALA A 64 10.78 -1.76 11.85
CA ALA A 64 10.48 -0.48 12.49
C ALA A 64 11.72 0.07 13.20
N VAL A 65 11.82 1.40 13.24
CA VAL A 65 12.76 2.13 14.11
C VAL A 65 11.92 3.02 15.03
N PRO A 66 12.01 2.86 16.36
CA PRO A 66 11.22 3.69 17.28
C PRO A 66 11.72 5.12 17.29
N LEU A 67 10.79 6.07 17.42
CA LEU A 67 11.07 7.51 17.55
C LEU A 67 11.04 7.92 19.04
N ASN A 68 10.15 8.84 19.39
CA ASN A 68 10.11 9.45 20.73
C ASN A 68 8.94 8.94 21.59
N GLU A 69 7.93 8.30 20.98
CA GLU A 69 6.80 7.71 21.70
C GLU A 69 7.13 6.29 22.14
N ALA A 70 6.71 5.86 23.32
CA ALA A 70 6.87 4.47 23.77
C ALA A 70 6.16 3.51 22.80
N LEU A 71 6.67 2.29 22.64
CA LEU A 71 6.13 1.33 21.65
C LEU A 71 4.64 1.04 21.88
N ASP A 72 4.22 1.01 23.13
CA ASP A 72 2.86 0.73 23.57
C ASP A 72 1.97 1.99 23.69
N SER A 73 2.42 3.11 23.15
CA SER A 73 1.61 4.34 23.10
C SER A 73 0.31 4.11 22.34
N SER A 74 -0.76 4.68 22.88
CA SER A 74 -2.11 4.61 22.35
C SER A 74 -2.70 6.02 22.40
N VAL A 75 -2.79 6.66 21.24
CA VAL A 75 -3.15 8.08 21.12
C VAL A 75 -4.57 8.20 20.54
N PRO A 76 -5.50 8.86 21.23
CA PRO A 76 -6.84 9.11 20.70
C PRO A 76 -6.81 10.14 19.58
N PRO A 77 -7.78 10.10 18.63
CA PRO A 77 -7.88 11.11 17.60
C PRO A 77 -8.22 12.47 18.19
N PRO A 78 -7.61 13.55 17.73
CA PRO A 78 -8.07 14.90 18.08
C PRO A 78 -9.43 15.21 17.42
N ALA A 79 -10.01 16.35 17.76
CA ALA A 79 -11.21 16.83 17.09
C ALA A 79 -10.95 17.05 15.60
N LEU A 80 -11.89 16.64 14.76
CA LEU A 80 -11.84 16.92 13.33
C LEU A 80 -12.06 18.42 13.12
N PRO A 81 -11.23 19.11 12.31
CA PRO A 81 -11.45 20.52 11.97
C PRO A 81 -12.78 20.72 11.26
N GLU A 82 -13.36 21.88 11.45
CA GLU A 82 -14.64 22.24 10.83
C GLU A 82 -14.54 22.29 9.29
N ARG A 83 -13.41 22.75 8.78
CA ARG A 83 -13.12 22.80 7.33
C ARG A 83 -11.80 22.12 7.03
N VAL A 84 -11.82 21.23 6.06
CA VAL A 84 -10.62 20.57 5.50
C VAL A 84 -10.93 20.11 4.10
N THR A 85 -9.96 20.26 3.19
CA THR A 85 -10.03 19.70 1.84
C THR A 85 -9.39 18.31 1.85
N LEU A 86 -10.17 17.29 1.49
CA LEU A 86 -9.74 15.91 1.40
C LEU A 86 -9.59 15.53 -0.07
N ILE A 87 -8.49 14.89 -0.42
CA ILE A 87 -8.22 14.41 -1.78
C ILE A 87 -7.74 12.98 -1.71
N ALA A 88 -8.38 12.10 -2.45
CA ALA A 88 -7.95 10.71 -2.63
C ALA A 88 -7.75 10.41 -4.11
N ALA A 89 -6.81 9.55 -4.43
CA ALA A 89 -6.63 8.99 -5.76
C ALA A 89 -6.38 7.49 -5.69
N ASP A 90 -6.83 6.79 -6.73
CA ASP A 90 -6.55 5.38 -7.00
C ASP A 90 -6.33 5.20 -8.49
N GLY A 91 -5.73 4.08 -8.90
CA GLY A 91 -5.44 3.81 -10.29
C GLY A 91 -5.80 2.40 -10.72
N SER A 92 -6.13 2.27 -11.99
CA SER A 92 -6.27 0.98 -12.66
C SER A 92 -5.40 0.94 -13.92
N GLN A 93 -5.17 -0.28 -14.44
CA GLN A 93 -4.32 -0.46 -15.61
C GLN A 93 -4.82 -1.58 -16.51
N ILE A 94 -4.57 -1.43 -17.81
CA ILE A 94 -4.63 -2.50 -18.80
C ILE A 94 -3.20 -2.78 -19.22
N ASN A 95 -2.75 -4.02 -19.00
CA ASN A 95 -1.41 -4.45 -19.42
C ASN A 95 -1.42 -4.80 -20.91
N PRO A 96 -0.37 -4.43 -21.67
CA PRO A 96 -0.23 -4.83 -23.06
C PRO A 96 -0.28 -6.35 -23.22
N SER A 97 -1.08 -6.83 -24.17
CA SER A 97 -1.22 -8.26 -24.44
C SER A 97 -1.01 -8.56 -25.93
N ARG A 98 -0.03 -9.41 -26.23
CA ARG A 98 0.23 -9.92 -27.59
C ARG A 98 -0.87 -10.86 -28.13
N HIS A 99 -1.87 -11.17 -27.32
CA HIS A 99 -2.97 -12.05 -27.73
C HIS A 99 -4.19 -11.28 -28.21
N GLU A 100 -4.18 -9.96 -28.05
CA GLU A 100 -5.24 -9.06 -28.53
C GLU A 100 -4.99 -8.65 -29.98
N GLN A 101 -6.03 -8.17 -30.66
CA GLN A 101 -5.94 -7.74 -32.07
C GLN A 101 -5.05 -6.51 -32.22
N VAL A 102 -5.11 -5.60 -31.25
CA VAL A 102 -4.26 -4.42 -31.14
C VAL A 102 -3.60 -4.42 -29.80
N GLN A 103 -2.28 -4.39 -29.78
CA GLN A 103 -1.52 -4.32 -28.54
C GLN A 103 -1.52 -2.87 -28.03
N PHE A 104 -2.03 -2.66 -26.82
CA PHE A 104 -2.01 -1.37 -26.14
C PHE A 104 -1.91 -1.55 -24.64
N GLY A 105 -1.44 -0.52 -23.96
CA GLY A 105 -1.50 -0.38 -22.51
C GLY A 105 -2.33 0.83 -22.13
N LEU A 106 -2.94 0.83 -20.96
CA LEU A 106 -3.67 1.98 -20.43
C LEU A 106 -3.46 2.08 -18.94
N VAL A 107 -3.22 3.29 -18.47
CA VAL A 107 -3.28 3.64 -17.05
C VAL A 107 -4.40 4.66 -16.87
N ASN A 108 -5.24 4.44 -15.88
CA ASN A 108 -6.33 5.35 -15.54
C ASN A 108 -6.27 5.69 -14.06
N ALA A 109 -6.10 6.96 -13.72
CA ALA A 109 -6.15 7.46 -12.35
C ALA A 109 -7.48 8.17 -12.09
N GLY A 110 -8.17 7.76 -11.04
CA GLY A 110 -9.38 8.40 -10.52
C GLY A 110 -9.04 9.22 -9.28
N GLY A 111 -9.45 10.48 -9.27
CA GLY A 111 -9.24 11.42 -8.16
C GLY A 111 -10.54 11.99 -7.64
N ILE A 112 -10.60 12.25 -6.33
CA ILE A 112 -11.77 12.84 -5.67
C ILE A 112 -11.33 13.99 -4.78
N VAL A 113 -12.03 15.11 -4.89
CA VAL A 113 -11.87 16.27 -3.99
C VAL A 113 -13.17 16.49 -3.23
N MET A 114 -13.09 16.45 -1.92
CA MET A 114 -14.20 16.74 -1.00
C MET A 114 -13.78 17.81 0.01
N ARG A 115 -14.58 18.86 0.13
CA ARG A 115 -14.40 19.92 1.13
C ARG A 115 -15.43 19.72 2.25
N LEU A 116 -14.95 19.29 3.40
CA LEU A 116 -15.85 19.02 4.55
C LEU A 116 -16.58 20.29 4.96
N ASN A 117 -17.88 20.14 5.23
CA ASN A 117 -18.78 21.19 5.72
C ASN A 117 -18.82 22.49 4.88
N SER A 118 -18.39 22.43 3.63
CA SER A 118 -18.44 23.58 2.73
C SER A 118 -19.81 23.76 2.07
N GLY A 119 -20.66 22.74 2.04
CA GLY A 119 -21.88 22.70 1.23
C GLY A 119 -21.62 22.48 -0.27
N GLU A 120 -20.36 22.35 -0.70
CA GLU A 120 -19.99 22.11 -2.08
C GLU A 120 -20.11 20.63 -2.46
N SER A 121 -20.42 20.36 -3.70
CA SER A 121 -20.44 19.01 -4.24
C SER A 121 -19.03 18.44 -4.33
N THR A 122 -18.89 17.14 -4.07
CA THR A 122 -17.64 16.40 -4.30
C THR A 122 -17.29 16.40 -5.78
N LEU A 123 -16.03 16.71 -6.12
CA LEU A 123 -15.53 16.75 -7.49
C LEU A 123 -14.85 15.42 -7.83
N LEU A 124 -15.17 14.86 -8.98
CA LEU A 124 -14.57 13.66 -9.54
C LEU A 124 -13.65 14.05 -10.69
N HIS A 125 -12.48 13.43 -10.74
CA HIS A 125 -11.48 13.63 -11.79
C HIS A 125 -11.00 12.29 -12.32
N THR A 126 -10.78 12.19 -13.62
CA THR A 126 -10.14 11.06 -14.26
C THR A 126 -8.99 11.55 -15.12
N ASP A 127 -7.89 10.84 -15.11
CA ASP A 127 -6.72 11.08 -15.94
C ASP A 127 -6.30 9.76 -16.58
N SER A 128 -6.46 9.64 -17.89
CA SER A 128 -6.25 8.41 -18.65
C SER A 128 -5.08 8.57 -19.61
N LYS A 129 -4.12 7.65 -19.55
CA LYS A 129 -2.97 7.59 -20.45
C LYS A 129 -3.00 6.29 -21.25
N LEU A 130 -3.27 6.42 -22.53
CA LEU A 130 -3.16 5.33 -23.50
C LEU A 130 -1.69 5.22 -23.96
N MET A 131 -1.17 4.00 -24.03
CA MET A 131 0.16 3.68 -24.56
C MET A 131 0.02 2.76 -25.77
N TYR A 132 0.64 3.14 -26.86
CA TYR A 132 0.57 2.41 -28.13
C TYR A 132 1.91 2.50 -28.88
N ASP A 133 2.21 1.52 -29.72
CA ASP A 133 3.38 1.44 -30.59
C ASP A 133 4.70 1.62 -29.82
N GLU A 134 5.48 2.65 -30.11
CA GLU A 134 6.78 2.90 -29.44
C GLU A 134 6.66 3.10 -27.94
N GLU A 135 5.52 3.61 -27.45
CA GLU A 135 5.25 3.77 -26.02
C GLU A 135 5.10 2.43 -25.26
N LEU A 136 4.89 1.31 -26.00
CA LEU A 136 4.89 -0.03 -25.43
C LEU A 136 6.29 -0.57 -25.16
N PHE A 137 7.31 0.22 -25.46
CA PHE A 137 8.72 -0.16 -25.24
C PHE A 137 9.42 0.92 -24.42
N ARG A 138 10.33 0.50 -23.59
CA ARG A 138 11.26 1.38 -22.90
C ARG A 138 12.67 0.86 -23.06
N ASP A 139 13.56 1.70 -23.67
CA ASP A 139 14.93 1.29 -24.03
C ASP A 139 14.96 0.00 -24.88
N GLY A 140 13.99 -0.21 -25.78
CA GLY A 140 13.84 -1.38 -26.63
C GLY A 140 13.30 -2.63 -25.93
N VAL A 141 12.91 -2.53 -24.63
CA VAL A 141 12.29 -3.62 -23.85
C VAL A 141 10.79 -3.42 -23.81
N PRO A 142 9.97 -4.46 -24.12
CA PRO A 142 8.52 -4.37 -23.99
C PRO A 142 8.11 -4.04 -22.54
N LEU A 143 7.09 -3.20 -22.39
CA LEU A 143 6.54 -2.87 -21.08
C LEU A 143 6.03 -4.13 -20.39
N SER A 144 6.60 -4.42 -19.22
CA SER A 144 6.09 -5.45 -18.33
C SER A 144 4.91 -4.90 -17.51
N GLU A 145 4.15 -5.81 -16.90
CA GLU A 145 3.12 -5.47 -15.93
C GLU A 145 3.67 -4.60 -14.78
N GLY A 146 4.90 -4.88 -14.32
CA GLY A 146 5.58 -4.10 -13.29
C GLY A 146 5.88 -2.66 -13.72
N MET A 147 6.26 -2.45 -14.98
CA MET A 147 6.51 -1.11 -15.53
C MET A 147 5.21 -0.32 -15.69
N VAL A 148 4.12 -0.96 -16.11
CA VAL A 148 2.79 -0.33 -16.18
C VAL A 148 2.30 0.04 -14.78
N ALA A 149 2.53 -0.83 -13.78
CA ALA A 149 2.18 -0.55 -12.39
C ALA A 149 2.97 0.65 -11.83
N LEU A 150 4.26 0.79 -12.17
CA LEU A 150 5.06 1.97 -11.80
C LEU A 150 4.47 3.27 -12.38
N GLU A 151 4.04 3.23 -13.63
CA GLU A 151 3.42 4.39 -14.29
C GLU A 151 2.09 4.74 -13.60
N ARG A 152 1.30 3.73 -13.26
CA ARG A 152 0.04 3.91 -12.50
C ARG A 152 0.28 4.58 -11.15
N ASP A 153 1.21 4.05 -10.35
CA ASP A 153 1.51 4.58 -9.01
C ASP A 153 2.04 6.03 -9.08
N LEU A 154 2.83 6.34 -10.12
CA LEU A 154 3.29 7.70 -10.38
C LEU A 154 2.14 8.64 -10.78
N GLN A 155 1.23 8.18 -11.65
CA GLN A 155 0.08 8.97 -12.09
C GLN A 155 -0.89 9.25 -10.95
N GLU A 156 -1.20 8.27 -10.10
CA GLU A 156 -2.00 8.45 -8.89
C GLU A 156 -1.45 9.57 -8.00
N ARG A 157 -0.16 9.50 -7.69
CA ARG A 157 0.48 10.49 -6.81
C ARG A 157 0.58 11.86 -7.48
N SER A 158 0.79 11.91 -8.79
CA SER A 158 0.81 13.15 -9.56
C SER A 158 -0.56 13.82 -9.56
N LEU A 159 -1.62 13.05 -9.76
CA LEU A 159 -3.00 13.54 -9.72
C LEU A 159 -3.32 14.18 -8.36
N LEU A 160 -2.90 13.56 -7.23
CA LEU A 160 -3.07 14.17 -5.91
C LEU A 160 -2.40 15.56 -5.82
N ALA A 161 -1.17 15.67 -6.29
CA ALA A 161 -0.42 16.93 -6.23
C ALA A 161 -1.03 18.02 -7.14
N ASP A 162 -1.60 17.61 -8.26
CA ASP A 162 -2.25 18.53 -9.21
C ASP A 162 -3.62 18.98 -8.68
N LEU A 163 -4.42 18.08 -8.11
CA LEU A 163 -5.69 18.41 -7.46
C LEU A 163 -5.52 19.23 -6.19
N ALA A 164 -4.41 19.08 -5.47
CA ALA A 164 -4.10 19.90 -4.31
C ALA A 164 -3.68 21.34 -4.66
N LYS A 165 -3.38 21.61 -5.93
CA LYS A 165 -2.99 22.94 -6.38
C LYS A 165 -4.15 23.92 -6.29
N GLY A 166 -3.96 25.01 -5.56
CA GLY A 166 -4.97 26.08 -5.43
C GLY A 166 -6.11 25.74 -4.45
N GLN A 167 -6.05 24.60 -3.74
CA GLN A 167 -6.99 24.32 -2.66
C GLN A 167 -6.67 25.13 -1.41
N GLU A 168 -7.71 25.50 -0.68
CA GLU A 168 -7.58 26.15 0.63
C GLU A 168 -7.09 25.16 1.68
N ALA A 169 -6.11 25.57 2.49
CA ALA A 169 -5.59 24.79 3.61
C ALA A 169 -6.61 24.72 4.78
N PRO A 170 -6.60 23.65 5.57
CA PRO A 170 -5.71 22.51 5.47
C PRO A 170 -6.13 21.51 4.37
N VAL A 171 -5.14 20.92 3.69
CA VAL A 171 -5.34 19.91 2.65
C VAL A 171 -4.74 18.58 3.09
N VAL A 172 -5.54 17.52 3.02
CA VAL A 172 -5.11 16.13 3.30
C VAL A 172 -5.28 15.27 2.05
N THR A 173 -4.22 14.57 1.67
CA THR A 173 -4.22 13.66 0.51
C THR A 173 -3.86 12.25 0.92
N PHE A 174 -4.46 11.24 0.30
CA PHE A 174 -4.12 9.83 0.57
C PHE A 174 -4.41 8.93 -0.63
N THR A 175 -3.59 7.85 -0.76
CA THR A 175 -3.76 6.77 -1.74
C THR A 175 -3.93 5.44 -1.02
N ASP A 176 -4.47 4.45 -1.70
CA ASP A 176 -4.40 3.05 -1.25
C ASP A 176 -2.97 2.53 -1.34
N GLY A 177 -2.60 1.66 -0.40
CA GLY A 177 -1.26 1.10 -0.35
C GLY A 177 -0.19 2.00 0.31
N PRO A 178 1.08 1.61 0.19
CA PRO A 178 2.22 2.31 0.81
C PRO A 178 2.58 3.60 0.07
N ILE A 179 3.27 4.51 0.78
CA ILE A 179 3.93 5.66 0.12
C ILE A 179 5.20 5.22 -0.63
N GLU A 180 5.88 4.18 -0.15
CA GLU A 180 7.06 3.65 -0.82
C GLU A 180 6.72 3.16 -2.23
N LEU A 181 7.35 3.72 -3.26
CA LEU A 181 7.21 3.23 -4.62
C LEU A 181 7.92 1.88 -4.77
N TRP A 182 7.21 0.89 -5.26
CA TRP A 182 7.74 -0.46 -5.48
C TRP A 182 8.03 -0.70 -6.95
N GLY A 183 9.13 -1.42 -7.24
CA GLY A 183 9.51 -1.79 -8.60
C GLY A 183 10.81 -2.60 -8.62
N ALA A 184 11.17 -3.11 -9.78
CA ALA A 184 12.40 -3.85 -10.00
C ALA A 184 13.63 -2.94 -9.84
N ARG A 185 14.55 -3.31 -8.95
CA ARG A 185 15.73 -2.52 -8.60
C ARG A 185 17.00 -3.03 -9.30
N ASP A 186 16.89 -4.12 -10.00
CA ASP A 186 17.95 -4.80 -10.75
C ASP A 186 17.40 -5.30 -12.08
N GLY A 187 18.31 -5.71 -12.96
CA GLY A 187 17.94 -6.18 -14.29
C GLY A 187 17.54 -5.04 -15.24
N GLN A 188 16.82 -5.40 -16.30
CA GLN A 188 16.47 -4.49 -17.39
C GLN A 188 15.53 -3.34 -17.00
N GLU A 189 14.72 -3.53 -15.94
CA GLU A 189 13.74 -2.53 -15.49
C GLU A 189 14.31 -1.54 -14.46
N ALA A 190 15.53 -1.76 -13.97
CA ALA A 190 16.12 -0.94 -12.90
C ALA A 190 16.24 0.54 -13.27
N LYS A 191 16.58 0.82 -14.54
CA LYS A 191 16.69 2.20 -15.05
C LYS A 191 15.31 2.88 -15.04
N ALA A 192 14.29 2.20 -15.56
CA ALA A 192 12.91 2.70 -15.59
C ALA A 192 12.37 2.96 -14.17
N TYR A 193 12.67 2.06 -13.24
CA TYR A 193 12.34 2.25 -11.84
C TYR A 193 13.04 3.49 -11.26
N ALA A 194 14.34 3.66 -11.50
CA ALA A 194 15.09 4.81 -10.99
C ALA A 194 14.54 6.15 -11.52
N GLU A 195 14.22 6.23 -12.82
CA GLU A 195 13.61 7.42 -13.42
C GLU A 195 12.21 7.72 -12.84
N SER A 196 11.38 6.70 -12.68
CA SER A 196 10.05 6.83 -12.08
C SER A 196 10.15 7.24 -10.62
N LEU A 197 11.11 6.72 -9.86
CA LEU A 197 11.37 7.09 -8.48
C LEU A 197 11.77 8.56 -8.34
N GLU A 198 12.63 9.09 -9.22
CA GLU A 198 12.99 10.52 -9.17
C GLU A 198 11.78 11.42 -9.45
N LYS A 199 10.94 11.08 -10.44
CA LYS A 199 9.70 11.80 -10.70
C LYS A 199 8.76 11.73 -9.50
N TYR A 200 8.59 10.54 -8.91
CA TYR A 200 7.75 10.30 -7.75
C TYR A 200 8.19 11.13 -6.52
N LYS A 201 9.50 11.18 -6.23
CA LYS A 201 10.07 12.05 -5.19
C LYS A 201 9.82 13.53 -5.47
N GLY A 202 9.92 13.94 -6.75
CA GLY A 202 9.55 15.28 -7.18
C GLY A 202 8.10 15.64 -6.87
N VAL A 203 7.18 14.68 -7.06
CA VAL A 203 5.76 14.85 -6.69
C VAL A 203 5.59 15.00 -5.18
N LEU A 204 6.24 14.15 -4.37
CA LEU A 204 6.20 14.27 -2.90
C LEU A 204 6.76 15.61 -2.43
N SER A 205 7.85 16.09 -3.05
CA SER A 205 8.42 17.41 -2.75
C SER A 205 7.46 18.56 -3.08
N ARG A 206 6.68 18.46 -4.15
CA ARG A 206 5.63 19.44 -4.49
C ARG A 206 4.52 19.49 -3.42
N LEU A 207 4.10 18.33 -2.90
CA LEU A 207 3.14 18.25 -1.80
C LEU A 207 3.71 18.88 -0.53
N GLN A 208 4.94 18.53 -0.19
CA GLN A 208 5.65 19.07 1.00
C GLN A 208 5.78 20.60 0.93
N THR A 209 6.24 21.14 -0.19
CA THR A 209 6.42 22.62 -0.37
C THR A 209 5.10 23.38 -0.20
N ARG A 210 3.96 22.75 -0.49
CA ARG A 210 2.62 23.34 -0.31
C ARG A 210 2.04 23.13 1.08
N GLY A 211 2.73 22.48 1.98
CA GLY A 211 2.22 22.16 3.32
C GLY A 211 1.07 21.14 3.30
N VAL A 212 0.99 20.31 2.26
CA VAL A 212 -0.05 19.30 2.13
C VAL A 212 0.27 18.11 3.01
N VAL A 213 -0.71 17.66 3.80
CA VAL A 213 -0.62 16.40 4.55
C VAL A 213 -0.85 15.25 3.57
N THR A 214 0.08 14.29 3.48
CA THR A 214 -0.08 13.14 2.58
C THR A 214 0.17 11.82 3.28
N ALA A 215 -0.58 10.79 2.91
CA ALA A 215 -0.46 9.45 3.47
C ALA A 215 -0.69 8.35 2.43
N GLY A 216 -0.19 7.16 2.75
CA GLY A 216 -0.59 5.89 2.14
C GLY A 216 -1.35 5.05 3.18
N TYR A 217 -2.48 4.50 2.80
CA TYR A 217 -3.31 3.68 3.69
C TYR A 217 -3.21 2.20 3.29
N VAL A 218 -2.66 1.37 4.17
CA VAL A 218 -2.51 -0.07 3.94
C VAL A 218 -3.56 -0.81 4.76
N ASP A 219 -4.58 -1.31 4.09
CA ASP A 219 -5.63 -2.10 4.72
C ASP A 219 -5.11 -3.48 5.15
N LYS A 220 -5.46 -3.92 6.36
CA LYS A 220 -5.10 -5.22 6.94
C LYS A 220 -3.64 -5.64 6.70
N PRO A 221 -2.65 -4.85 7.14
CA PRO A 221 -1.24 -5.11 6.84
C PRO A 221 -0.80 -6.49 7.36
N GLY A 222 -0.18 -7.28 6.47
CA GLY A 222 0.46 -8.55 6.83
C GLY A 222 1.90 -8.39 7.32
N SER A 223 2.38 -7.16 7.51
CA SER A 223 3.76 -6.85 7.89
C SER A 223 4.09 -7.23 9.33
N ASN A 224 5.38 -7.35 9.59
CA ASN A 224 5.96 -7.65 10.88
C ASN A 224 7.12 -6.69 11.22
N LEU A 225 6.99 -5.40 10.89
CA LEU A 225 8.05 -4.41 11.07
C LEU A 225 8.42 -4.22 12.56
N VAL A 226 7.40 -4.07 13.41
CA VAL A 226 7.59 -3.94 14.86
C VAL A 226 7.96 -5.30 15.48
N VAL A 227 7.37 -6.40 15.03
CA VAL A 227 7.76 -7.75 15.43
C VAL A 227 9.23 -7.99 15.10
N ARG A 228 9.70 -7.56 13.92
CA ARG A 228 11.11 -7.67 13.54
C ARG A 228 12.03 -6.86 14.46
N LEU A 229 11.62 -5.66 14.86
CA LEU A 229 12.34 -4.86 15.87
C LEU A 229 12.48 -5.64 17.18
N LEU A 230 11.43 -6.33 17.64
CA LEU A 230 11.48 -7.15 18.85
C LEU A 230 12.40 -8.37 18.69
N GLU A 231 12.46 -8.98 17.50
CA GLU A 231 13.42 -10.05 17.22
C GLU A 231 14.87 -9.55 17.34
N LEU A 232 15.15 -8.33 16.84
CA LEU A 232 16.47 -7.70 17.00
C LEU A 232 16.83 -7.45 18.47
N ALA A 233 15.86 -7.12 19.32
CA ALA A 233 16.08 -6.96 20.76
C ALA A 233 16.52 -8.26 21.43
N LEU A 234 16.08 -9.42 20.92
CA LEU A 234 16.45 -10.76 21.40
C LEU A 234 17.78 -11.26 20.86
N ALA A 235 18.23 -10.76 19.71
CA ALA A 235 19.39 -11.30 19.02
C ALA A 235 20.66 -11.21 19.87
N ALA A 236 21.30 -12.33 20.14
CA ALA A 236 22.63 -12.40 20.74
C ALA A 236 23.72 -12.12 19.67
N PRO A 237 24.96 -11.81 20.04
CA PRO A 237 26.03 -11.56 19.08
C PRO A 237 26.19 -12.65 18.01
N LYS A 238 26.06 -13.92 18.37
CA LYS A 238 26.07 -15.05 17.43
C LYS A 238 24.93 -15.06 16.41
N ASP A 239 23.78 -14.54 16.78
CA ASP A 239 22.59 -14.49 15.91
C ASP A 239 22.72 -13.39 14.84
N MET A 240 23.62 -12.42 15.06
CA MET A 240 23.93 -11.36 14.10
C MET A 240 24.66 -11.89 12.86
N GLU A 241 25.39 -13.02 12.96
CA GLU A 241 26.07 -13.65 11.82
C GLU A 241 25.08 -14.24 10.81
N ASP A 242 23.91 -14.68 11.28
CA ASP A 242 22.83 -15.22 10.44
C ASP A 242 21.48 -14.55 10.74
N LEU A 243 21.49 -13.23 10.83
CA LEU A 243 20.32 -12.42 11.20
C LEU A 243 19.10 -12.67 10.29
N ARG A 244 19.34 -12.97 9.03
CA ARG A 244 18.28 -13.24 8.05
C ARG A 244 17.42 -14.44 8.44
N ASN A 245 18.02 -15.49 8.98
CA ASN A 245 17.35 -16.71 9.42
C ASN A 245 16.91 -16.67 10.89
N PHE A 246 17.43 -15.73 11.68
CA PHE A 246 16.98 -15.53 13.05
C PHE A 246 15.56 -14.94 13.09
N ARG A 247 14.55 -15.83 13.25
CA ARG A 247 13.12 -15.50 13.21
C ARG A 247 12.33 -16.17 14.36
N PRO A 248 12.66 -15.86 15.63
CA PRO A 248 12.01 -16.51 16.78
C PRO A 248 10.51 -16.24 16.87
N LEU A 249 10.03 -15.17 16.24
CA LEU A 249 8.62 -14.76 16.22
C LEU A 249 7.95 -15.00 14.85
N LEU A 250 8.48 -15.92 14.05
CA LEU A 250 7.99 -16.21 12.70
C LEU A 250 6.47 -16.48 12.69
N GLY A 251 5.75 -15.76 11.79
CA GLY A 251 4.31 -15.86 11.62
C GLY A 251 3.49 -14.91 12.52
N VAL A 252 4.12 -14.22 13.48
CA VAL A 252 3.48 -13.14 14.22
C VAL A 252 3.50 -11.87 13.34
N THR A 253 2.39 -11.16 13.29
CA THR A 253 2.25 -9.89 12.55
C THR A 253 2.11 -8.71 13.52
N ASP A 254 2.44 -7.50 13.05
CA ASP A 254 2.25 -6.29 13.86
C ASP A 254 0.77 -6.07 14.18
N ARG A 255 -0.13 -6.45 13.26
CA ARG A 255 -1.57 -6.39 13.49
C ARG A 255 -2.02 -7.16 14.74
N PHE A 256 -1.32 -8.25 15.09
CA PHE A 256 -1.56 -8.98 16.33
C PHE A 256 -1.14 -8.15 17.55
N LEU A 257 0.00 -7.47 17.52
CA LEU A 257 0.48 -6.66 18.66
C LEU A 257 -0.49 -5.53 19.02
N PHE A 258 -1.08 -4.89 18.00
CA PHE A 258 -1.91 -3.70 18.18
C PHE A 258 -3.40 -4.00 18.29
N GLY A 259 -3.88 -5.13 17.77
CA GLY A 259 -5.29 -5.46 17.63
C GLY A 259 -5.71 -6.83 18.14
N ASP A 260 -4.98 -7.42 19.10
CA ASP A 260 -5.42 -8.68 19.72
C ASP A 260 -6.67 -8.45 20.60
N LYS A 261 -7.75 -9.16 20.28
CA LYS A 261 -9.03 -9.04 20.99
C LYS A 261 -8.96 -9.36 22.48
N ASN A 262 -8.02 -10.20 22.91
CA ASN A 262 -7.88 -10.59 24.31
C ASN A 262 -7.12 -9.54 25.13
N GLU A 263 -6.33 -8.70 24.47
CA GLU A 263 -5.54 -7.65 25.09
C GLU A 263 -5.34 -6.51 24.09
N LEU A 264 -6.42 -5.78 23.83
CA LEU A 264 -6.47 -4.73 22.83
C LEU A 264 -5.65 -3.51 23.26
N LEU A 265 -4.56 -3.25 22.55
CA LEU A 265 -3.73 -2.07 22.79
C LEU A 265 -4.38 -0.79 22.23
N LEU A 266 -4.80 -0.84 20.97
CA LEU A 266 -5.43 0.31 20.33
C LEU A 266 -6.95 0.16 20.38
N LYS A 267 -7.63 1.00 21.15
CA LYS A 267 -9.08 1.12 21.09
C LYS A 267 -9.54 1.70 19.76
N PRO A 268 -10.81 1.53 19.37
CA PRO A 268 -11.36 2.11 18.15
C PRO A 268 -11.02 3.59 17.99
N GLY A 269 -10.47 3.94 16.84
CA GLY A 269 -10.03 5.28 16.50
C GLY A 269 -8.64 5.67 17.03
N GLN A 270 -7.97 4.86 17.86
CA GLN A 270 -6.65 5.19 18.37
C GLN A 270 -5.54 4.80 17.41
N ARG A 271 -4.45 5.58 17.42
CA ARG A 271 -3.20 5.27 16.73
C ARG A 271 -2.11 4.79 17.69
N SER A 272 -1.18 4.01 17.17
CA SER A 272 0.06 3.65 17.85
C SER A 272 1.07 4.81 17.90
N ALA A 273 2.23 4.54 18.52
CA ALA A 273 3.44 5.32 18.30
C ALA A 273 3.74 5.43 16.80
N VAL A 274 4.45 6.51 16.42
CA VAL A 274 5.03 6.69 15.09
C VAL A 274 6.40 6.03 15.03
N PHE A 275 6.66 5.30 13.96
CA PHE A 275 7.92 4.61 13.68
C PHE A 275 8.52 5.13 12.37
N SER A 276 9.83 5.13 12.26
CA SER A 276 10.51 5.22 10.96
C SER A 276 10.69 3.83 10.36
N ILE A 277 10.84 3.73 9.04
CA ILE A 277 11.08 2.47 8.33
C ILE A 277 12.57 2.32 8.05
N GLN A 278 13.19 1.26 8.59
CA GLN A 278 14.47 0.76 8.11
C GLN A 278 14.22 -0.21 6.97
N SER A 279 14.82 0.05 5.81
CA SER A 279 14.81 -0.87 4.65
C SER A 279 15.95 -0.56 3.69
N SER A 280 16.25 -1.47 2.77
CA SER A 280 17.23 -1.22 1.69
C SER A 280 16.84 -0.05 0.77
N SER A 281 15.55 0.28 0.69
CA SER A 281 15.00 1.41 -0.06
C SER A 281 14.94 2.72 0.72
N ALA A 282 15.10 2.69 2.05
CA ALA A 282 15.06 3.91 2.88
C ALA A 282 16.06 4.99 2.42
N LYS A 283 17.22 4.55 1.85
CA LYS A 283 18.21 5.47 1.25
C LYS A 283 17.67 6.32 0.10
N ASN A 284 16.58 5.91 -0.54
CA ASN A 284 15.96 6.63 -1.63
C ASN A 284 15.08 7.79 -1.14
N TYR A 285 14.63 7.71 0.11
CA TYR A 285 13.76 8.69 0.77
C TYR A 285 14.51 9.32 1.93
N GLN A 286 15.16 10.47 1.70
CA GLN A 286 16.01 11.13 2.69
C GLN A 286 15.42 12.44 3.17
N GLY A 287 15.91 12.94 4.30
CA GLY A 287 15.49 14.20 4.88
C GLY A 287 13.98 14.22 5.17
N VAL A 288 13.30 15.24 4.68
CA VAL A 288 11.85 15.43 4.88
C VAL A 288 10.99 14.35 4.20
N LEU A 289 11.53 13.65 3.19
CA LEU A 289 10.84 12.57 2.47
C LEU A 289 10.99 11.19 3.15
N SER A 290 11.81 11.06 4.21
CA SER A 290 12.00 9.74 4.84
C SER A 290 10.68 9.16 5.34
N LEU A 291 10.57 7.83 5.19
CA LEU A 291 9.31 7.12 5.39
C LEU A 291 9.08 6.79 6.86
N HIS A 292 7.90 7.11 7.33
CA HIS A 292 7.39 6.84 8.67
C HIS A 292 6.05 6.12 8.58
N PHE A 293 5.60 5.56 9.67
CA PHE A 293 4.29 4.92 9.74
C PHE A 293 3.77 4.84 11.17
N PHE A 294 2.48 4.64 11.29
CA PHE A 294 1.81 4.25 12.52
C PHE A 294 0.71 3.23 12.22
N TYR A 295 0.23 2.54 13.24
CA TYR A 295 -0.95 1.69 13.15
C TYR A 295 -2.17 2.43 13.66
N LEU A 296 -3.29 2.26 12.97
CA LEU A 296 -4.58 2.84 13.29
C LEU A 296 -5.59 1.72 13.52
N ASN A 297 -6.30 1.73 14.66
CA ASN A 297 -7.49 0.90 14.75
C ASN A 297 -8.69 1.64 14.15
N ALA A 298 -9.00 1.34 12.91
CA ALA A 298 -10.14 1.85 12.19
C ALA A 298 -11.46 1.13 12.55
N GLY A 299 -11.39 0.10 13.40
CA GLY A 299 -12.55 -0.68 13.82
C GLY A 299 -13.60 0.15 14.56
N LYS A 300 -14.86 -0.29 14.46
CA LYS A 300 -15.99 0.41 15.06
C LYS A 300 -16.11 0.15 16.56
N ASP A 301 -15.73 -1.03 17.02
CA ASP A 301 -15.86 -1.50 18.39
C ASP A 301 -14.64 -2.34 18.82
N GLU A 302 -14.50 -2.58 20.12
CA GLU A 302 -13.36 -3.34 20.68
C GLU A 302 -13.41 -4.83 20.34
N SER A 303 -14.58 -5.38 19.99
CA SER A 303 -14.75 -6.80 19.64
C SER A 303 -14.25 -7.11 18.22
N HIS A 304 -14.20 -6.09 17.37
CA HIS A 304 -13.82 -6.22 15.95
C HIS A 304 -12.76 -5.19 15.59
N PRO A 305 -11.54 -5.26 16.18
CA PRO A 305 -10.46 -4.35 15.84
C PRO A 305 -10.07 -4.51 14.36
N HIS A 306 -9.89 -3.39 13.68
CA HIS A 306 -9.45 -3.33 12.30
C HIS A 306 -8.18 -2.50 12.22
N ILE A 307 -7.04 -3.16 12.23
CA ILE A 307 -5.74 -2.50 12.25
C ILE A 307 -5.28 -2.25 10.83
N ALA A 308 -5.14 -0.99 10.48
CA ALA A 308 -4.50 -0.50 9.27
C ALA A 308 -3.11 0.05 9.58
N ARG A 309 -2.20 0.07 8.59
CA ARG A 309 -0.93 0.80 8.64
C ARG A 309 -1.06 2.06 7.80
N VAL A 310 -0.75 3.19 8.39
CA VAL A 310 -0.73 4.49 7.71
C VAL A 310 0.73 4.89 7.52
N GLU A 311 1.17 4.99 6.28
CA GLU A 311 2.52 5.46 5.93
C GLU A 311 2.48 6.96 5.64
N ILE A 312 3.47 7.66 6.17
CA ILE A 312 3.58 9.12 6.08
C ILE A 312 5.04 9.53 5.83
N PRO A 313 5.29 10.63 5.15
CA PRO A 313 6.63 11.18 5.07
C PRO A 313 6.98 11.94 6.37
N ARG A 314 8.27 12.19 6.55
CA ARG A 314 8.82 12.81 7.76
C ARG A 314 8.20 14.17 8.09
N TRP A 315 7.94 15.03 7.08
CA TRP A 315 7.37 16.35 7.36
C TRP A 315 5.97 16.28 8.00
N VAL A 316 5.22 15.17 7.76
CA VAL A 316 3.94 14.91 8.44
C VAL A 316 4.18 14.31 9.81
N ALA A 317 5.18 13.42 9.94
CA ALA A 317 5.50 12.77 11.22
C ALA A 317 6.05 13.74 12.26
N ASP A 318 6.88 14.72 11.84
CA ASP A 318 7.53 15.70 12.72
C ASP A 318 6.59 16.86 13.12
N ASP A 319 5.47 17.06 12.41
CA ASP A 319 4.48 18.10 12.71
C ASP A 319 3.25 17.48 13.40
N SER A 320 3.11 17.75 14.69
CA SER A 320 2.03 17.21 15.51
C SER A 320 0.64 17.67 15.06
N SER A 321 0.51 18.84 14.43
CA SER A 321 -0.75 19.34 13.89
C SER A 321 -1.14 18.61 12.62
N MET A 322 -0.20 18.38 11.71
CA MET A 322 -0.40 17.59 10.49
C MET A 322 -0.72 16.13 10.81
N LEU A 323 0.02 15.52 11.73
CA LEU A 323 -0.21 14.15 12.18
C LEU A 323 -1.59 14.00 12.85
N GLY A 324 -1.94 14.94 13.70
CA GLY A 324 -3.25 14.97 14.36
C GLY A 324 -4.40 15.15 13.39
N LEU A 325 -4.26 16.06 12.43
CA LEU A 325 -5.22 16.28 11.35
C LEU A 325 -5.45 15.02 10.53
N LEU A 326 -4.37 14.37 10.07
CA LEU A 326 -4.45 13.13 9.32
C LEU A 326 -5.16 12.03 10.12
N HIS A 327 -4.81 11.89 11.39
CA HIS A 327 -5.41 10.91 12.29
C HIS A 327 -6.93 11.12 12.42
N ALA A 328 -7.37 12.35 12.71
CA ALA A 328 -8.78 12.69 12.80
C ALA A 328 -9.55 12.42 11.50
N VAL A 329 -8.98 12.85 10.38
CA VAL A 329 -9.55 12.63 9.03
C VAL A 329 -9.72 11.15 8.74
N LEU A 330 -8.69 10.32 8.93
CA LEU A 330 -8.78 8.89 8.61
C LEU A 330 -9.81 8.18 9.48
N VAL A 331 -9.90 8.52 10.77
CA VAL A 331 -10.93 7.96 11.66
C VAL A 331 -12.34 8.34 11.19
N ASP A 332 -12.56 9.60 10.81
CA ASP A 332 -13.83 10.07 10.26
C ASP A 332 -14.20 9.32 8.99
N GLN A 333 -13.28 9.26 8.03
CA GLN A 333 -13.48 8.61 6.74
C GLN A 333 -13.78 7.10 6.87
N CYS A 334 -13.14 6.41 7.83
CA CYS A 334 -13.41 4.99 8.10
C CYS A 334 -14.78 4.79 8.74
N ARG A 335 -15.26 5.73 9.57
CA ARG A 335 -16.59 5.66 10.21
C ARG A 335 -17.72 5.73 9.20
N VAL A 336 -17.57 6.50 8.13
CA VAL A 336 -18.57 6.61 7.05
C VAL A 336 -18.91 5.24 6.45
N MET A 337 -17.93 4.33 6.33
CA MET A 337 -18.12 3.01 5.74
C MET A 337 -18.76 1.96 6.67
N GLY A 338 -19.02 2.32 7.92
CA GLY A 338 -19.80 1.51 8.86
C GLY A 338 -19.15 0.17 9.22
N ALA A 339 -19.73 -0.95 8.80
CA ALA A 339 -19.28 -2.30 9.19
C ALA A 339 -17.98 -2.76 8.51
N ARG A 340 -17.56 -2.10 7.45
CA ARG A 340 -16.31 -2.37 6.73
C ARG A 340 -15.45 -1.12 6.76
N PRO A 341 -14.72 -0.88 7.86
CA PRO A 341 -13.96 0.35 8.04
C PRO A 341 -12.84 0.45 7.00
N TYR A 342 -12.97 1.43 6.13
CA TYR A 342 -12.02 1.79 5.08
C TYR A 342 -12.25 3.26 4.74
N PRO A 343 -11.24 4.07 4.39
CA PRO A 343 -11.46 5.47 4.07
C PRO A 343 -12.43 5.66 2.90
N TYR A 344 -13.56 6.35 3.15
CA TYR A 344 -14.63 6.53 2.16
C TYR A 344 -14.14 7.12 0.85
N LEU A 345 -13.27 8.13 0.90
CA LEU A 345 -12.74 8.74 -0.32
C LEU A 345 -11.88 7.77 -1.13
N LEU A 346 -11.11 6.87 -0.51
CA LEU A 346 -10.36 5.83 -1.23
C LEU A 346 -11.31 4.88 -1.96
N HIS A 347 -12.40 4.47 -1.30
CA HIS A 347 -13.40 3.65 -1.96
C HIS A 347 -13.99 4.35 -3.19
N ARG A 348 -14.32 5.63 -3.06
CA ARG A 348 -14.83 6.43 -4.18
C ARG A 348 -13.80 6.67 -5.28
N ALA A 349 -12.53 6.90 -4.92
CA ALA A 349 -11.44 7.02 -5.88
C ALA A 349 -11.28 5.72 -6.69
N HIS A 350 -11.35 4.56 -5.99
CA HIS A 350 -11.32 3.25 -6.64
C HIS A 350 -12.45 3.08 -7.66
N GLU A 351 -13.69 3.38 -7.28
CA GLU A 351 -14.83 3.32 -8.21
C GLU A 351 -14.65 4.25 -9.42
N THR A 352 -13.97 5.38 -9.24
CA THR A 352 -13.70 6.36 -10.33
C THR A 352 -12.54 5.88 -11.22
N ALA A 353 -11.57 5.15 -10.68
CA ALA A 353 -10.36 4.70 -11.39
C ALA A 353 -10.58 3.41 -12.20
N VAL A 354 -11.46 2.51 -11.72
CA VAL A 354 -11.63 1.17 -12.32
C VAL A 354 -12.02 1.27 -13.78
N VAL A 355 -11.26 0.59 -14.64
CA VAL A 355 -11.59 0.37 -16.05
C VAL A 355 -12.25 -1.00 -16.18
N SER A 356 -13.49 -1.02 -16.64
CA SER A 356 -14.26 -2.25 -16.88
C SER A 356 -13.77 -3.01 -18.12
N ASN A 357 -14.13 -4.29 -18.22
CA ASN A 357 -13.85 -5.08 -19.43
C ASN A 357 -14.58 -4.51 -20.66
N GLU A 358 -15.74 -3.90 -20.48
CA GLU A 358 -16.50 -3.26 -21.55
C GLU A 358 -15.77 -2.01 -22.07
N GLU A 359 -15.23 -1.18 -21.17
CA GLU A 359 -14.43 0.00 -21.55
C GLU A 359 -13.13 -0.41 -22.23
N LYS A 360 -12.44 -1.45 -21.72
CA LYS A 360 -11.27 -2.03 -22.39
C LYS A 360 -11.60 -2.43 -23.83
N PHE A 361 -12.70 -3.15 -24.04
CA PHE A 361 -13.15 -3.57 -25.36
C PHE A 361 -13.47 -2.36 -26.25
N LEU A 362 -14.13 -1.33 -25.72
CA LEU A 362 -14.42 -0.10 -26.46
C LEU A 362 -13.13 0.60 -26.92
N VAL A 363 -12.12 0.71 -26.05
CA VAL A 363 -10.82 1.30 -26.41
C VAL A 363 -10.16 0.50 -27.53
N GLU A 364 -10.17 -0.84 -27.45
CA GLU A 364 -9.64 -1.69 -28.51
C GLU A 364 -10.38 -1.48 -29.83
N GLN A 365 -11.72 -1.41 -29.83
CA GLN A 365 -12.51 -1.14 -31.02
C GLN A 365 -12.22 0.24 -31.61
N MET A 366 -12.07 1.28 -30.79
CA MET A 366 -11.69 2.63 -31.24
C MET A 366 -10.32 2.62 -31.92
N LEU A 367 -9.34 1.93 -31.35
CA LEU A 367 -7.99 1.78 -31.94
C LEU A 367 -8.06 1.07 -33.28
N MET A 368 -8.75 -0.06 -33.36
CA MET A 368 -8.93 -0.81 -34.61
C MET A 368 -9.60 0.03 -35.70
N GLN A 369 -10.65 0.76 -35.34
CA GLN A 369 -11.36 1.63 -36.29
C GLN A 369 -10.45 2.72 -36.82
N GLU A 370 -9.67 3.37 -35.97
CA GLU A 370 -8.75 4.42 -36.38
C GLU A 370 -7.62 3.87 -37.29
N LEU A 371 -7.01 2.72 -36.94
CA LEU A 371 -5.98 2.08 -37.74
C LEU A 371 -6.50 1.72 -39.15
N ARG A 372 -7.70 1.12 -39.23
CA ARG A 372 -8.33 0.82 -40.54
C ARG A 372 -8.61 2.08 -41.35
N ARG A 373 -9.02 3.17 -40.70
CA ARG A 373 -9.23 4.48 -41.38
C ARG A 373 -7.93 5.01 -41.96
N GLN A 374 -6.81 4.72 -41.34
CA GLN A 374 -5.48 5.09 -41.85
C GLN A 374 -4.90 4.07 -42.83
N GLY A 375 -5.66 3.04 -43.25
CA GLY A 375 -5.23 2.03 -44.21
C GLY A 375 -4.27 0.98 -43.64
N VAL A 376 -4.21 0.85 -42.30
CA VAL A 376 -3.41 -0.18 -41.64
C VAL A 376 -4.25 -1.45 -41.46
N ASP A 377 -3.76 -2.59 -41.95
CA ASP A 377 -4.39 -3.88 -41.70
C ASP A 377 -4.17 -4.28 -40.23
N VAL A 378 -5.28 -4.61 -39.56
CA VAL A 378 -5.24 -5.09 -38.18
C VAL A 378 -5.27 -6.62 -38.22
N GLU A 379 -4.26 -7.26 -37.64
CA GLU A 379 -4.17 -8.72 -37.54
C GLU A 379 -5.37 -9.28 -36.79
N GLU A 380 -5.77 -10.52 -37.15
CA GLU A 380 -6.79 -11.24 -36.39
C GLU A 380 -6.22 -11.62 -35.00
N GLY A 381 -7.06 -11.49 -33.98
CA GLY A 381 -6.73 -11.88 -32.62
C GLY A 381 -6.35 -13.35 -32.50
N SER A 382 -5.58 -13.69 -31.47
CA SER A 382 -5.15 -15.07 -31.22
C SER A 382 -6.33 -16.02 -31.12
N ASN A 383 -6.35 -17.10 -31.92
CA ASN A 383 -7.35 -18.17 -31.86
C ASN A 383 -7.53 -18.75 -30.45
N LYS A 384 -6.48 -18.73 -29.63
CA LYS A 384 -6.53 -19.15 -28.21
C LYS A 384 -7.34 -18.18 -27.36
N GLN A 385 -7.26 -16.88 -27.62
CA GLN A 385 -8.06 -15.88 -26.93
C GLN A 385 -9.52 -15.97 -27.35
N SER A 386 -9.80 -16.04 -28.64
CA SER A 386 -11.15 -16.25 -29.18
C SER A 386 -11.83 -17.51 -28.59
N ALA A 387 -11.05 -18.58 -28.36
CA ALA A 387 -11.55 -19.79 -27.72
C ALA A 387 -11.84 -19.61 -26.20
N LYS A 388 -11.14 -18.70 -25.51
CA LYS A 388 -11.39 -18.38 -24.12
C LYS A 388 -12.61 -17.47 -23.92
N ASP A 389 -12.83 -16.55 -24.87
CA ASP A 389 -13.92 -15.58 -24.86
C ASP A 389 -15.26 -16.22 -25.27
N LEU A 390 -15.21 -17.41 -25.90
CA LEU A 390 -16.41 -18.21 -26.09
C LEU A 390 -16.98 -18.59 -24.72
N PRO A 391 -18.27 -18.26 -24.44
CA PRO A 391 -18.89 -18.57 -23.17
C PRO A 391 -18.78 -20.08 -22.93
N GLY A 392 -17.98 -20.46 -21.93
CA GLY A 392 -17.82 -21.85 -21.53
C GLY A 392 -19.20 -22.44 -21.28
N LYS A 393 -19.54 -23.51 -21.99
CA LYS A 393 -20.79 -24.27 -21.72
C LYS A 393 -20.84 -24.52 -20.22
N LYS A 394 -21.74 -23.84 -19.52
CA LYS A 394 -22.15 -24.21 -18.18
C LYS A 394 -22.70 -25.62 -18.31
N VAL A 395 -21.91 -26.63 -17.97
CA VAL A 395 -22.39 -27.98 -17.77
C VAL A 395 -23.34 -27.89 -16.57
N ARG A 396 -24.62 -28.09 -16.87
CA ARG A 396 -25.68 -28.23 -15.87
C ARG A 396 -25.40 -29.39 -14.94
#